data_966db5ae4985c704f50fefc1722666ae
#
_entry.id   966db5ae4985c704f50fefc1722666ae
#
_cell.length_a   1.000
_cell.length_b   1.000
_cell.length_c   1.000
_cell.angle_alpha   90.00
_cell.angle_beta   90.00
_cell.angle_gamma   90.00
#
_symmetry.space_group_name_H-M   'P 1'
#
loop_
_entity.id
_entity.type
_entity.pdbx_description
1 polymer ?
#
loop_
_entity_poly.entity_id
_entity_poly.type
_entity_poly.pdbx_seq_one_letter_code
_entity_poly.pdbx_strand_id
1 'polypeptide(L)'
;MSDSANPAPKAVVIYSGGMDSFTVLHRALRQGYEVHALSFHYGQRHARELDVARRVCRRLDIAHQVVDIQSIHSLIDGSALTDAQRPMPEGAYAGDNLAATVVPNRNMILLSLAIAQAVNIGAGICFYGAHGGDHVLYPDCRPEFVERMNAVAAIANFSPVTIEAPYLRADKADILADGLAMGLDYADTWTCYQGGEHACGRCGSCHERLAAFAAHGLADPLAYASTGTA
;
A
#
# COMPACT_ATOMS: atom_id res chain seq x y z
N MET A 1 2.79 -3.78 43.92
CA MET A 1 1.95 -2.93 43.08
C MET A 1 2.38 -3.26 41.66
N SER A 2 1.60 -4.13 40.99
CA SER A 2 1.86 -4.52 39.60
C SER A 2 1.54 -3.30 38.71
N ASP A 3 2.54 -2.79 38.05
CA ASP A 3 2.41 -1.81 36.99
C ASP A 3 1.56 -2.47 35.88
N SER A 4 0.28 -2.19 35.85
CA SER A 4 -0.59 -2.61 34.75
C SER A 4 -0.22 -1.73 33.56
N ALA A 5 0.76 -2.18 32.76
CA ALA A 5 1.08 -1.53 31.51
C ALA A 5 -0.24 -1.37 30.71
N ASN A 6 -0.57 -0.14 30.38
CA ASN A 6 -1.72 0.14 29.56
C ASN A 6 -1.54 -0.61 28.23
N PRO A 7 -2.55 -1.36 27.71
CA PRO A 7 -2.37 -2.09 26.47
C PRO A 7 -1.98 -1.14 25.34
N ALA A 8 -1.12 -1.62 24.44
CA ALA A 8 -0.68 -0.84 23.30
C ALA A 8 -1.89 -0.32 22.49
N PRO A 9 -1.85 0.94 22.05
CA PRO A 9 -2.95 1.45 21.22
C PRO A 9 -3.03 0.68 19.90
N LYS A 10 -4.26 0.37 19.47
CA LYS A 10 -4.50 -0.36 18.22
C LYS A 10 -4.45 0.56 17.02
N ALA A 11 -3.93 0.04 15.90
CA ALA A 11 -3.95 0.71 14.61
C ALA A 11 -4.36 -0.26 13.50
N VAL A 12 -5.12 0.21 12.52
CA VAL A 12 -5.33 -0.49 11.26
C VAL A 12 -4.32 0.02 10.23
N VAL A 13 -3.65 -0.89 9.53
CA VAL A 13 -2.75 -0.55 8.42
C VAL A 13 -3.27 -1.17 7.14
N ILE A 14 -3.57 -0.36 6.12
CA ILE A 14 -3.84 -0.88 4.77
C ILE A 14 -2.51 -1.39 4.23
N TYR A 15 -2.39 -2.71 4.13
CA TYR A 15 -1.17 -3.39 3.76
C TYR A 15 -1.35 -4.24 2.50
N SER A 16 -0.77 -3.80 1.39
CA SER A 16 -0.87 -4.50 0.11
C SER A 16 0.19 -5.59 -0.10
N GLY A 17 1.30 -5.56 0.64
CA GLY A 17 2.50 -6.36 0.38
C GLY A 17 3.53 -5.63 -0.51
N GLY A 18 3.22 -4.42 -0.98
CA GLY A 18 4.13 -3.52 -1.69
C GLY A 18 5.08 -2.79 -0.75
N MET A 19 6.19 -2.25 -1.30
CA MET A 19 7.25 -1.63 -0.52
C MET A 19 6.77 -0.44 0.34
N ASP A 20 5.88 0.39 -0.18
CA ASP A 20 5.41 1.60 0.50
C ASP A 20 4.59 1.22 1.74
N SER A 21 3.59 0.34 1.57
CA SER A 21 2.75 -0.16 2.67
C SER A 21 3.53 -1.03 3.66
N PHE A 22 4.60 -1.70 3.22
CA PHE A 22 5.53 -2.43 4.10
C PHE A 22 6.28 -1.50 5.04
N THR A 23 6.77 -0.38 4.52
CA THR A 23 7.44 0.64 5.33
C THR A 23 6.47 1.29 6.32
N VAL A 24 5.24 1.61 5.88
CA VAL A 24 4.17 2.12 6.76
C VAL A 24 3.85 1.15 7.89
N LEU A 25 3.72 -0.15 7.58
CA LEU A 25 3.45 -1.20 8.56
C LEU A 25 4.52 -1.21 9.66
N HIS A 26 5.79 -1.23 9.27
CA HIS A 26 6.91 -1.25 10.22
C HIS A 26 7.04 0.05 11.01
N ARG A 27 6.70 1.19 10.39
CA ARG A 27 6.66 2.48 11.09
C ARG A 27 5.60 2.47 12.19
N ALA A 28 4.38 1.98 11.91
CA ALA A 28 3.34 1.85 12.93
C ALA A 28 3.76 0.93 14.08
N LEU A 29 4.41 -0.21 13.80
CA LEU A 29 4.96 -1.10 14.82
C LEU A 29 6.00 -0.39 15.70
N ARG A 30 6.92 0.38 15.08
CA ARG A 30 7.94 1.13 15.81
C ARG A 30 7.36 2.27 16.66
N GLN A 31 6.22 2.79 16.29
CA GLN A 31 5.47 3.77 17.09
C GLN A 31 4.75 3.13 18.29
N GLY A 32 4.85 1.80 18.45
CA GLY A 32 4.30 1.07 19.58
C GLY A 32 2.84 0.68 19.43
N TYR A 33 2.29 0.71 18.20
CA TYR A 33 0.92 0.23 17.96
C TYR A 33 0.84 -1.29 17.93
N GLU A 34 -0.27 -1.81 18.47
CA GLU A 34 -0.78 -3.14 18.13
C GLU A 34 -1.42 -3.05 16.74
N VAL A 35 -0.71 -3.56 15.72
CA VAL A 35 -1.10 -3.39 14.32
C VAL A 35 -2.04 -4.50 13.88
N HIS A 36 -3.15 -4.10 13.25
CA HIS A 36 -4.05 -4.96 12.49
C HIS A 36 -3.90 -4.64 11.00
N ALA A 37 -3.26 -5.51 10.25
CA ALA A 37 -3.07 -5.33 8.82
C ALA A 37 -4.33 -5.71 8.04
N LEU A 38 -4.72 -4.87 7.10
CA LEU A 38 -5.89 -5.07 6.24
C LEU A 38 -5.46 -5.04 4.77
N SER A 39 -5.64 -6.15 4.08
CA SER A 39 -5.40 -6.27 2.64
C SER A 39 -6.73 -6.42 1.90
N PHE A 40 -6.75 -6.05 0.62
CA PHE A 40 -7.96 -6.08 -0.19
C PHE A 40 -7.75 -6.91 -1.45
N HIS A 41 -8.72 -7.78 -1.72
CA HIS A 41 -8.86 -8.48 -2.99
C HIS A 41 -10.02 -7.85 -3.77
N TYR A 42 -9.70 -6.95 -4.72
CA TYR A 42 -10.69 -6.22 -5.51
C TYR A 42 -10.76 -6.65 -6.99
N GLY A 43 -10.14 -7.81 -7.30
CA GLY A 43 -10.04 -8.32 -8.67
C GLY A 43 -8.79 -7.84 -9.40
N GLN A 44 -7.74 -7.42 -8.68
CA GLN A 44 -6.45 -7.11 -9.30
C GLN A 44 -5.87 -8.31 -10.06
N ARG A 45 -5.19 -8.03 -11.17
CA ARG A 45 -4.68 -9.04 -12.14
C ARG A 45 -3.85 -10.16 -11.52
N HIS A 46 -3.20 -9.88 -10.41
CA HIS A 46 -2.38 -10.86 -9.70
C HIS A 46 -2.52 -10.69 -8.20
N ALA A 47 -2.60 -11.81 -7.52
CA ALA A 47 -2.74 -11.86 -6.07
C ALA A 47 -1.40 -12.05 -5.33
N ARG A 48 -0.26 -12.03 -6.04
CA ARG A 48 1.07 -12.31 -5.45
C ARG A 48 1.40 -11.37 -4.29
N GLU A 49 1.01 -10.11 -4.40
CA GLU A 49 1.16 -9.15 -3.31
C GLU A 49 0.41 -9.59 -2.04
N LEU A 50 -0.78 -10.21 -2.19
CA LEU A 50 -1.55 -10.72 -1.05
C LEU A 50 -0.86 -11.91 -0.38
N ASP A 51 -0.17 -12.76 -1.15
CA ASP A 51 0.62 -13.88 -0.59
C ASP A 51 1.84 -13.37 0.15
N VAL A 52 2.47 -12.32 -0.37
CA VAL A 52 3.54 -11.59 0.33
C VAL A 52 3.02 -11.02 1.64
N ALA A 53 1.89 -10.31 1.60
CA ALA A 53 1.28 -9.72 2.79
C ALA A 53 0.98 -10.77 3.86
N ARG A 54 0.36 -11.91 3.47
CA ARG A 54 0.08 -13.03 4.39
C ARG A 54 1.36 -13.61 5.01
N ARG A 55 2.42 -13.78 4.22
CA ARG A 55 3.70 -14.32 4.70
C ARG A 55 4.36 -13.39 5.70
N VAL A 56 4.43 -12.09 5.39
CA VAL A 56 5.03 -11.08 6.26
C VAL A 56 4.27 -10.97 7.58
N CYS A 57 2.94 -10.83 7.52
CA CYS A 57 2.12 -10.71 8.74
C CYS A 57 2.25 -11.93 9.64
N ARG A 58 2.28 -13.16 9.07
CA ARG A 58 2.54 -14.37 9.86
C ARG A 58 3.90 -14.37 10.52
N ARG A 59 4.96 -13.94 9.80
CA ARG A 59 6.32 -13.87 10.36
C ARG A 59 6.43 -12.86 11.49
N LEU A 60 5.70 -11.76 11.40
CA LEU A 60 5.72 -10.68 12.39
C LEU A 60 4.68 -10.89 13.51
N ASP A 61 3.92 -11.97 13.48
CA ASP A 61 2.81 -12.25 14.41
C ASP A 61 1.78 -11.11 14.47
N ILE A 62 1.46 -10.53 13.30
CA ILE A 62 0.50 -9.45 13.15
C ILE A 62 -0.87 -10.01 12.76
N ALA A 63 -1.93 -9.54 13.42
CA ALA A 63 -3.31 -9.81 13.01
C ALA A 63 -3.53 -9.30 11.58
N HIS A 64 -3.91 -10.21 10.66
CA HIS A 64 -4.06 -9.89 9.25
C HIS A 64 -5.39 -10.41 8.70
N GLN A 65 -6.12 -9.53 8.04
CA GLN A 65 -7.35 -9.87 7.33
C GLN A 65 -7.24 -9.49 5.86
N VAL A 66 -7.65 -10.40 4.98
CA VAL A 66 -7.85 -10.10 3.56
C VAL A 66 -9.35 -9.95 3.32
N VAL A 67 -9.76 -8.77 2.93
CA VAL A 67 -11.15 -8.45 2.61
C VAL A 67 -11.37 -8.67 1.12
N ASP A 68 -12.29 -9.58 0.79
CA ASP A 68 -12.70 -9.81 -0.59
C ASP A 68 -13.83 -8.84 -0.97
N ILE A 69 -13.53 -7.95 -1.91
CA ILE A 69 -14.48 -6.98 -2.46
C ILE A 69 -14.65 -7.15 -3.98
N GLN A 70 -14.38 -8.34 -4.51
CA GLN A 70 -14.57 -8.64 -5.94
C GLN A 70 -16.03 -8.44 -6.40
N SER A 71 -16.99 -8.52 -5.49
CA SER A 71 -18.41 -8.26 -5.78
C SER A 71 -18.68 -6.86 -6.35
N ILE A 72 -17.81 -5.88 -6.06
CA ILE A 72 -17.93 -4.52 -6.63
C ILE A 72 -17.04 -4.32 -7.86
N HIS A 73 -16.40 -5.38 -8.39
CA HIS A 73 -15.46 -5.28 -9.50
C HIS A 73 -16.06 -4.52 -10.69
N SER A 74 -17.30 -4.82 -11.07
CA SER A 74 -18.00 -4.14 -12.18
C SER A 74 -18.21 -2.63 -11.99
N LEU A 75 -18.07 -2.12 -10.75
CA LEU A 75 -18.18 -0.68 -10.45
C LEU A 75 -16.84 0.05 -10.53
N ILE A 76 -15.72 -0.70 -10.43
CA ILE A 76 -14.35 -0.16 -10.40
C ILE A 76 -13.50 -0.73 -11.54
N ASP A 77 -14.14 -1.29 -12.55
CA ASP A 77 -13.53 -1.84 -13.76
C ASP A 77 -12.97 -0.74 -14.67
N GLY A 78 -12.27 -1.15 -15.72
CA GLY A 78 -11.75 -0.24 -16.74
C GLY A 78 -10.28 0.16 -16.55
N SER A 79 -9.62 -0.30 -15.49
CA SER A 79 -8.17 -0.13 -15.27
C SER A 79 -7.37 -1.33 -15.79
N ALA A 80 -6.16 -1.09 -16.30
CA ALA A 80 -5.21 -2.16 -16.61
C ALA A 80 -4.81 -3.00 -15.37
N LEU A 81 -5.08 -2.51 -14.16
CA LEU A 81 -4.86 -3.25 -12.92
C LEU A 81 -5.97 -4.26 -12.63
N THR A 82 -7.18 -4.05 -13.14
CA THR A 82 -8.35 -4.89 -12.86
C THR A 82 -8.82 -5.67 -14.09
N ASP A 83 -8.50 -5.20 -15.30
CA ASP A 83 -8.90 -5.85 -16.56
C ASP A 83 -7.69 -6.57 -17.21
N ALA A 84 -7.70 -7.91 -17.20
CA ALA A 84 -6.65 -8.73 -17.79
C ALA A 84 -6.55 -8.60 -19.33
N GLN A 85 -7.58 -8.10 -20.00
CA GLN A 85 -7.57 -7.90 -21.46
C GLN A 85 -6.87 -6.59 -21.86
N ARG A 86 -6.72 -5.64 -20.92
CA ARG A 86 -5.99 -4.40 -21.18
C ARG A 86 -4.49 -4.63 -21.05
N PRO A 87 -3.68 -4.17 -22.01
CA PRO A 87 -2.23 -4.24 -21.88
C PRO A 87 -1.76 -3.42 -20.68
N MET A 88 -0.81 -3.97 -19.90
CA MET A 88 -0.18 -3.21 -18.82
C MET A 88 0.77 -2.19 -19.45
N PRO A 89 0.63 -0.89 -19.14
CA PRO A 89 1.54 0.12 -19.66
C PRO A 89 2.99 -0.16 -19.22
N GLU A 90 3.93 0.05 -20.15
CA GLU A 90 5.36 -0.06 -19.89
C GLU A 90 6.00 1.34 -19.82
N GLY A 91 7.19 1.41 -19.21
CA GLY A 91 7.96 2.64 -19.03
C GLY A 91 7.64 3.37 -17.75
N ALA A 92 8.39 4.46 -17.51
CA ALA A 92 8.11 5.38 -16.41
C ALA A 92 6.71 6.00 -16.56
N TYR A 93 6.10 6.33 -15.45
CA TYR A 93 4.79 6.99 -15.47
C TYR A 93 4.87 8.32 -16.22
N ALA A 94 4.06 8.45 -17.27
CA ALA A 94 3.90 9.67 -18.05
C ALA A 94 2.49 9.73 -18.64
N GLY A 95 1.85 10.89 -18.59
CA GLY A 95 0.61 11.22 -19.27
C GLY A 95 -0.41 10.08 -19.44
N ASP A 96 -0.56 9.59 -20.66
CA ASP A 96 -1.61 8.64 -21.03
C ASP A 96 -1.44 7.24 -20.41
N ASN A 97 -0.20 6.79 -20.11
CA ASN A 97 -0.01 5.47 -19.52
C ASN A 97 -0.46 5.39 -18.06
N LEU A 98 -0.56 6.54 -17.40
CA LEU A 98 -1.02 6.65 -16.01
C LEU A 98 -2.53 6.48 -15.87
N ALA A 99 -3.29 7.14 -16.75
CA ALA A 99 -4.75 7.04 -16.74
C ALA A 99 -5.22 5.58 -16.86
N ALA A 100 -4.45 4.74 -17.58
CA ALA A 100 -4.76 3.33 -17.75
C ALA A 100 -4.64 2.51 -16.45
N THR A 101 -3.92 2.97 -15.42
CA THR A 101 -3.73 2.27 -14.15
C THR A 101 -4.62 2.79 -13.01
N VAL A 102 -5.39 3.84 -13.27
CA VAL A 102 -6.32 4.39 -12.26
C VAL A 102 -7.50 3.44 -12.07
N VAL A 103 -7.67 2.95 -10.85
CA VAL A 103 -8.89 2.25 -10.43
C VAL A 103 -9.82 3.27 -9.80
N PRO A 104 -11.03 3.49 -10.35
CA PRO A 104 -11.93 4.55 -9.86
C PRO A 104 -12.20 4.44 -8.36
N ASN A 105 -12.01 5.56 -7.66
CA ASN A 105 -12.38 5.71 -6.24
C ASN A 105 -11.74 4.69 -5.27
N ARG A 106 -10.65 4.04 -5.68
CA ARG A 106 -10.09 2.90 -4.95
C ARG A 106 -9.73 3.24 -3.51
N ASN A 107 -8.91 4.27 -3.30
CA ASN A 107 -8.45 4.58 -1.95
C ASN A 107 -9.59 5.05 -1.03
N MET A 108 -10.61 5.74 -1.54
CA MET A 108 -11.77 6.11 -0.73
C MET A 108 -12.55 4.87 -0.27
N ILE A 109 -12.75 3.88 -1.14
CA ILE A 109 -13.41 2.60 -0.79
C ILE A 109 -12.58 1.86 0.26
N LEU A 110 -11.27 1.69 0.04
CA LEU A 110 -10.39 0.95 0.95
C LEU A 110 -10.30 1.64 2.32
N LEU A 111 -10.18 2.96 2.35
CA LEU A 111 -10.17 3.74 3.59
C LEU A 111 -11.49 3.65 4.35
N SER A 112 -12.64 3.69 3.65
CA SER A 112 -13.94 3.53 4.29
C SER A 112 -14.07 2.18 5.02
N LEU A 113 -13.59 1.10 4.39
CA LEU A 113 -13.56 -0.23 4.99
C LEU A 113 -12.54 -0.33 6.14
N ALA A 114 -11.38 0.32 6.00
CA ALA A 114 -10.37 0.36 7.06
C ALA A 114 -10.86 1.14 8.29
N ILE A 115 -11.59 2.25 8.11
CA ILE A 115 -12.23 3.00 9.18
C ILE A 115 -13.27 2.13 9.89
N ALA A 116 -14.11 1.41 9.15
CA ALA A 116 -15.08 0.50 9.74
C ALA A 116 -14.40 -0.59 10.59
N GLN A 117 -13.30 -1.17 10.10
CA GLN A 117 -12.51 -2.14 10.87
C GLN A 117 -11.88 -1.49 12.11
N ALA A 118 -11.35 -0.28 11.99
CA ALA A 118 -10.78 0.45 13.12
C ALA A 118 -11.81 0.65 14.25
N VAL A 119 -12.99 1.12 13.90
CA VAL A 119 -14.10 1.26 14.87
C VAL A 119 -14.45 -0.10 15.51
N ASN A 120 -14.54 -1.16 14.71
CA ASN A 120 -14.90 -2.49 15.18
C ASN A 120 -13.92 -3.07 16.20
N ILE A 121 -12.60 -2.80 16.05
CA ILE A 121 -11.57 -3.31 16.97
C ILE A 121 -11.17 -2.31 18.06
N GLY A 122 -11.75 -1.12 18.07
CA GLY A 122 -11.41 -0.04 19.01
C GLY A 122 -10.08 0.64 18.69
N ALA A 123 -9.65 0.67 17.42
CA ALA A 123 -8.48 1.43 16.96
C ALA A 123 -8.88 2.88 16.65
N GLY A 124 -8.07 3.84 17.09
CA GLY A 124 -8.28 5.28 16.83
C GLY A 124 -7.59 5.79 15.57
N ILE A 125 -6.87 4.95 14.84
CA ILE A 125 -6.04 5.37 13.70
C ILE A 125 -5.99 4.32 12.59
N CYS A 126 -6.00 4.80 11.34
CA CYS A 126 -5.75 4.02 10.12
C CYS A 126 -4.55 4.58 9.38
N PHE A 127 -3.61 3.73 8.99
CA PHE A 127 -2.47 4.09 8.16
C PHE A 127 -2.64 3.58 6.73
N TYR A 128 -2.19 4.38 5.74
CA TYR A 128 -2.06 3.89 4.37
C TYR A 128 -0.86 4.51 3.65
N GLY A 129 -0.42 3.86 2.56
CA GLY A 129 0.85 4.12 1.91
C GLY A 129 0.81 5.12 0.76
N ALA A 130 -0.06 6.15 0.80
CA ALA A 130 0.01 7.23 -0.18
C ALA A 130 1.28 8.06 0.01
N HIS A 131 1.90 8.47 -1.09
CA HIS A 131 3.14 9.25 -1.09
C HIS A 131 3.12 10.39 -2.13
N GLY A 132 4.10 11.30 -2.02
CA GLY A 132 4.18 12.50 -2.86
C GLY A 132 4.27 12.23 -4.36
N GLY A 133 4.93 11.15 -4.76
CA GLY A 133 5.02 10.72 -6.15
C GLY A 133 3.67 10.37 -6.78
N ASP A 134 2.69 9.95 -5.98
CA ASP A 134 1.35 9.57 -6.44
C ASP A 134 0.45 10.78 -6.77
N HIS A 135 0.76 11.97 -6.30
CA HIS A 135 -0.16 13.13 -6.33
C HIS A 135 -0.55 13.58 -7.74
N VAL A 136 0.36 13.45 -8.69
CA VAL A 136 0.10 13.81 -10.09
C VAL A 136 -0.87 12.81 -10.71
N LEU A 137 -0.81 11.56 -10.26
CA LEU A 137 -1.43 10.39 -10.87
C LEU A 137 -2.81 10.08 -10.27
N TYR A 138 -2.86 10.05 -8.95
CA TYR A 138 -4.01 9.57 -8.20
C TYR A 138 -4.59 10.70 -7.35
N PRO A 139 -5.74 11.27 -7.74
CA PRO A 139 -6.39 12.34 -6.95
C PRO A 139 -6.65 11.92 -5.49
N ASP A 140 -6.91 10.64 -5.26
CA ASP A 140 -7.17 10.04 -3.95
C ASP A 140 -5.90 9.70 -3.14
N CYS A 141 -4.74 10.20 -3.59
CA CYS A 141 -3.47 10.23 -2.83
C CYS A 141 -3.03 11.65 -2.44
N ARG A 142 -3.76 12.68 -2.84
CA ARG A 142 -3.38 14.08 -2.59
C ARG A 142 -3.61 14.51 -1.14
N PRO A 143 -2.83 15.47 -0.61
CA PRO A 143 -3.02 15.99 0.75
C PRO A 143 -4.44 16.47 1.04
N GLU A 144 -5.06 17.17 0.09
CA GLU A 144 -6.43 17.65 0.21
C GLU A 144 -7.45 16.50 0.35
N PHE A 145 -7.24 15.37 -0.34
CA PHE A 145 -8.08 14.20 -0.18
C PHE A 145 -7.96 13.61 1.23
N VAL A 146 -6.73 13.46 1.74
CA VAL A 146 -6.48 12.93 3.09
C VAL A 146 -7.11 13.81 4.16
N GLU A 147 -6.96 15.13 4.04
CA GLU A 147 -7.56 16.11 4.95
C GLU A 147 -9.09 15.96 4.99
N ARG A 148 -9.73 15.89 3.83
CA ARG A 148 -11.19 15.75 3.72
C ARG A 148 -11.68 14.40 4.22
N MET A 149 -10.96 13.32 3.93
CA MET A 149 -11.29 12.00 4.47
C MET A 149 -11.16 11.96 5.99
N ASN A 150 -10.16 12.63 6.57
CA ASN A 150 -10.05 12.79 8.02
C ASN A 150 -11.27 13.53 8.60
N ALA A 151 -11.69 14.64 7.97
CA ALA A 151 -12.86 15.39 8.40
C ALA A 151 -14.13 14.52 8.38
N VAL A 152 -14.31 13.69 7.35
CA VAL A 152 -15.43 12.74 7.28
C VAL A 152 -15.29 11.67 8.36
N ALA A 153 -14.12 11.05 8.53
CA ALA A 153 -13.90 9.99 9.51
C ALA A 153 -14.16 10.46 10.96
N ALA A 154 -13.87 11.73 11.25
CA ALA A 154 -14.08 12.32 12.57
C ALA A 154 -15.56 12.45 12.97
N ILE A 155 -16.47 12.53 12.01
CA ILE A 155 -17.90 12.74 12.25
C ILE A 155 -18.78 11.54 11.86
N ALA A 156 -18.24 10.59 11.11
CA ALA A 156 -18.99 9.45 10.57
C ALA A 156 -19.30 8.37 11.62
N ASN A 157 -18.60 8.36 12.75
CA ASN A 157 -18.71 7.34 13.79
C ASN A 157 -18.74 7.97 15.19
N PHE A 158 -19.31 7.26 16.18
CA PHE A 158 -19.27 7.69 17.58
C PHE A 158 -17.83 7.74 18.14
N SER A 159 -16.95 6.86 17.64
CA SER A 159 -15.52 6.87 17.97
C SER A 159 -14.77 7.43 16.76
N PRO A 160 -14.16 8.62 16.87
CA PRO A 160 -13.38 9.21 15.79
C PRO A 160 -12.19 8.32 15.39
N VAL A 161 -11.91 8.24 14.09
CA VAL A 161 -10.73 7.56 13.55
C VAL A 161 -9.91 8.56 12.76
N THR A 162 -8.62 8.62 13.04
CA THR A 162 -7.67 9.43 12.26
C THR A 162 -7.09 8.61 11.11
N ILE A 163 -6.95 9.24 9.95
CA ILE A 163 -6.23 8.67 8.79
C ILE A 163 -4.86 9.31 8.72
N GLU A 164 -3.82 8.50 8.68
CA GLU A 164 -2.45 8.95 8.52
C GLU A 164 -1.80 8.33 7.27
N ALA A 165 -1.21 9.19 6.44
CA ALA A 165 -0.34 8.81 5.33
C ALA A 165 1.06 9.38 5.61
N PRO A 166 1.96 8.61 6.26
CA PRO A 166 3.22 9.15 6.79
C PRO A 166 4.13 9.73 5.71
N TYR A 167 3.98 9.27 4.48
CA TYR A 167 4.82 9.65 3.35
C TYR A 167 4.12 10.58 2.35
N LEU A 168 3.02 11.20 2.75
CA LEU A 168 2.18 12.03 1.88
C LEU A 168 2.96 13.14 1.15
N ARG A 169 4.08 13.59 1.70
CA ARG A 169 4.94 14.64 1.12
C ARG A 169 6.34 14.14 0.72
N ALA A 170 6.58 12.85 0.86
CA ALA A 170 7.83 12.18 0.54
C ALA A 170 7.72 11.47 -0.82
N ASP A 171 8.83 11.17 -1.43
CA ASP A 171 8.88 10.32 -2.62
C ASP A 171 9.23 8.86 -2.26
N LYS A 172 9.31 8.01 -3.27
CA LYS A 172 9.61 6.58 -3.07
C LYS A 172 11.06 6.35 -2.60
N ALA A 173 11.98 7.22 -2.91
CA ALA A 173 13.35 7.15 -2.41
C ALA A 173 13.41 7.49 -0.92
N ASP A 174 12.64 8.47 -0.47
CA ASP A 174 12.51 8.81 0.95
C ASP A 174 11.90 7.64 1.76
N ILE A 175 10.88 6.97 1.20
CA ILE A 175 10.27 5.77 1.81
C ILE A 175 11.31 4.67 1.96
N LEU A 176 12.11 4.43 0.92
CA LEU A 176 13.18 3.44 0.96
C LEU A 176 14.22 3.82 2.01
N ALA A 177 14.65 5.08 2.06
CA ALA A 177 15.61 5.57 3.05
C ALA A 177 15.16 5.33 4.49
N ASP A 178 13.90 5.67 4.80
CA ASP A 178 13.33 5.43 6.14
C ASP A 178 13.28 3.93 6.46
N GLY A 179 12.86 3.10 5.50
CA GLY A 179 12.85 1.66 5.68
C GLY A 179 14.25 1.06 5.89
N LEU A 180 15.25 1.51 5.14
CA LEU A 180 16.66 1.08 5.34
C LEU A 180 17.17 1.50 6.71
N ALA A 181 16.86 2.71 7.17
CA ALA A 181 17.18 3.19 8.52
C ALA A 181 16.47 2.35 9.61
N MET A 182 15.32 1.78 9.28
CA MET A 182 14.63 0.80 10.12
C MET A 182 15.21 -0.61 10.03
N GLY A 183 16.17 -0.89 9.15
CA GLY A 183 16.74 -2.22 8.93
C GLY A 183 15.83 -3.17 8.17
N LEU A 184 14.92 -2.66 7.34
CA LEU A 184 13.97 -3.49 6.59
C LEU A 184 14.62 -4.16 5.38
N ASP A 185 14.25 -5.42 5.16
CA ASP A 185 14.62 -6.17 3.95
C ASP A 185 13.46 -6.13 2.94
N TYR A 186 13.68 -5.41 1.85
CA TYR A 186 12.68 -5.25 0.78
C TYR A 186 12.55 -6.47 -0.16
N ALA A 187 13.35 -7.53 0.03
CA ALA A 187 13.12 -8.82 -0.62
C ALA A 187 11.75 -9.42 -0.22
N ASP A 188 11.23 -9.02 0.94
CA ASP A 188 9.92 -9.42 1.44
C ASP A 188 8.74 -8.59 0.89
N THR A 189 8.92 -7.86 -0.20
CA THR A 189 7.88 -7.02 -0.80
C THR A 189 7.65 -7.37 -2.25
N TRP A 190 6.47 -7.04 -2.79
CA TRP A 190 6.15 -7.21 -4.21
C TRP A 190 5.51 -5.96 -4.78
N THR A 191 6.01 -5.48 -5.91
CA THR A 191 5.54 -4.21 -6.50
C THR A 191 5.06 -4.37 -7.95
N CYS A 192 5.50 -5.41 -8.66
CA CYS A 192 5.24 -5.58 -10.08
C CYS A 192 3.77 -5.85 -10.40
N TYR A 193 3.19 -5.07 -11.30
CA TYR A 193 1.80 -5.22 -11.76
C TYR A 193 1.57 -6.39 -12.72
N GLN A 194 2.61 -6.97 -13.31
CA GLN A 194 2.48 -8.11 -14.23
C GLN A 194 2.26 -9.46 -13.49
N GLY A 195 2.65 -9.57 -12.23
CA GLY A 195 2.37 -10.73 -11.40
C GLY A 195 3.09 -12.03 -11.77
N GLY A 196 4.11 -12.00 -12.61
CA GLY A 196 4.90 -13.16 -13.00
C GLY A 196 5.72 -13.78 -11.86
N GLU A 197 6.48 -14.84 -12.15
CA GLU A 197 7.42 -15.45 -11.19
C GLU A 197 8.52 -14.47 -10.77
N HIS A 198 8.99 -13.64 -11.72
CA HIS A 198 9.92 -12.56 -11.51
C HIS A 198 9.25 -11.22 -11.81
N ALA A 199 9.71 -10.14 -11.19
CA ALA A 199 9.22 -8.80 -11.49
C ALA A 199 9.57 -8.43 -12.93
N CYS A 200 8.66 -7.79 -13.67
CA CYS A 200 8.88 -7.56 -15.11
C CYS A 200 9.96 -6.51 -15.41
N GLY A 201 10.31 -5.64 -14.47
CA GLY A 201 11.28 -4.55 -14.67
C GLY A 201 10.79 -3.42 -15.59
N ARG A 202 9.60 -3.52 -16.20
CA ARG A 202 9.15 -2.63 -17.27
C ARG A 202 7.89 -1.83 -16.96
N CYS A 203 7.02 -2.29 -16.06
CA CYS A 203 5.84 -1.51 -15.66
C CYS A 203 6.24 -0.30 -14.82
N GLY A 204 5.37 0.72 -14.76
CA GLY A 204 5.65 1.97 -14.03
C GLY A 204 6.07 1.74 -12.59
N SER A 205 5.41 0.82 -11.88
CA SER A 205 5.73 0.50 -10.50
C SER A 205 7.12 -0.15 -10.33
N CYS A 206 7.57 -0.98 -11.31
CA CYS A 206 8.95 -1.49 -11.32
C CYS A 206 9.96 -0.36 -11.58
N HIS A 207 9.65 0.57 -12.50
CA HIS A 207 10.52 1.71 -12.78
C HIS A 207 10.73 2.58 -11.55
N GLU A 208 9.65 2.95 -10.85
CA GLU A 208 9.76 3.73 -9.61
C GLU A 208 10.56 3.02 -8.54
N ARG A 209 10.33 1.73 -8.36
CA ARG A 209 11.07 0.93 -7.38
C ARG A 209 12.56 0.87 -7.71
N LEU A 210 12.92 0.56 -8.94
CA LEU A 210 14.31 0.54 -9.40
C LEU A 210 14.97 1.91 -9.27
N ALA A 211 14.27 2.99 -9.61
CA ALA A 211 14.77 4.35 -9.45
C ALA A 211 15.03 4.70 -7.97
N ALA A 212 14.16 4.29 -7.05
CA ALA A 212 14.35 4.50 -5.62
C ALA A 212 15.63 3.80 -5.12
N PHE A 213 15.85 2.52 -5.48
CA PHE A 213 17.09 1.82 -5.12
C PHE A 213 18.33 2.46 -5.74
N ALA A 214 18.25 2.85 -7.02
CA ALA A 214 19.36 3.50 -7.72
C ALA A 214 19.73 4.86 -7.10
N ALA A 215 18.75 5.62 -6.61
CA ALA A 215 18.98 6.91 -5.91
C ALA A 215 19.83 6.75 -4.64
N HIS A 216 19.81 5.55 -4.04
CA HIS A 216 20.65 5.21 -2.87
C HIS A 216 21.89 4.40 -3.23
N GLY A 217 22.20 4.21 -4.53
CA GLY A 217 23.35 3.41 -4.98
C GLY A 217 23.23 1.92 -4.64
N LEU A 218 22.00 1.41 -4.46
CA LEU A 218 21.72 0.04 -4.08
C LEU A 218 21.11 -0.76 -5.25
N ALA A 219 21.36 -2.06 -5.26
CA ALA A 219 20.63 -2.98 -6.11
C ALA A 219 19.32 -3.41 -5.42
N ASP A 220 18.23 -3.48 -6.19
CA ASP A 220 16.97 -4.01 -5.68
C ASP A 220 17.11 -5.52 -5.40
N PRO A 221 16.74 -6.02 -4.23
CA PRO A 221 16.81 -7.44 -3.91
C PRO A 221 15.79 -8.33 -4.65
N LEU A 222 14.82 -7.76 -5.36
CA LEU A 222 13.88 -8.55 -6.15
C LEU A 222 14.54 -9.15 -7.37
N ALA A 223 14.14 -10.39 -7.71
CA ALA A 223 14.47 -11.01 -8.99
C ALA A 223 13.61 -10.41 -10.12
N TYR A 224 14.26 -9.93 -11.15
CA TYR A 224 13.63 -9.42 -12.36
C TYR A 224 13.70 -10.43 -13.50
N ALA A 225 12.65 -10.47 -14.33
CA ALA A 225 12.67 -11.24 -15.56
C ALA A 225 13.83 -10.72 -16.44
N SER A 226 14.63 -11.63 -16.97
CA SER A 226 15.65 -11.26 -17.94
C SER A 226 14.97 -10.53 -19.11
N THR A 227 15.43 -9.33 -19.42
CA THR A 227 15.09 -8.70 -20.70
C THR A 227 15.67 -9.58 -21.78
N GLY A 228 14.83 -10.45 -22.36
CA GLY A 228 15.25 -11.19 -23.54
C GLY A 228 15.71 -10.15 -24.58
N THR A 229 17.01 -10.11 -24.83
CA THR A 229 17.54 -9.48 -26.03
C THR A 229 16.96 -10.25 -27.20
N ALA A 230 15.94 -9.66 -27.84
CA ALA A 230 15.47 -10.10 -29.14
C ALA A 230 16.47 -9.66 -30.21
#